data_e584992ee487b22ba163a9b6d33607f5
#
_entry.id   e584992ee487b22ba163a9b6d33607f5
#
_cell.length_a   1.000
_cell.length_b   1.000
_cell.length_c   1.000
_cell.angle_alpha   90.00
_cell.angle_beta   90.00
_cell.angle_gamma   90.00
#
_symmetry.space_group_name_H-M   'P 1'
#
loop_
_entity.id
_entity.type
_entity.pdbx_description
1 polymer ?
#
loop_
_entity_poly.entity_id
_entity_poly.type
_entity_poly.pdbx_seq_one_letter_code
_entity_poly.pdbx_strand_id
1 'polypeptide(L)' 'MTWIDDFLADEPITEVQIGIIESLLTRVPYSLEQLNEIERSILDLTEQEAFKLIGRLKEDEIPNDPREQFKKFNF' A
#
# COMPACT_ATOMS: atom_id res chain seq x y z
N MET A 1 -21.94 -6.23 -12.86
CA MET A 1 -22.11 -7.03 -11.67
C MET A 1 -21.78 -6.30 -10.44
N THR A 2 -22.65 -5.40 -10.14
CA THR A 2 -22.42 -4.48 -9.05
C THR A 2 -22.57 -5.12 -7.68
N TRP A 3 -23.48 -6.09 -7.56
CA TRP A 3 -23.70 -6.69 -6.25
C TRP A 3 -22.48 -7.50 -5.77
N ILE A 4 -21.74 -8.08 -6.70
CA ILE A 4 -20.52 -8.82 -6.34
C ILE A 4 -19.45 -7.84 -5.88
N ASP A 5 -19.32 -6.73 -6.58
CA ASP A 5 -18.35 -5.71 -6.23
C ASP A 5 -18.66 -5.12 -4.86
N ASP A 6 -19.93 -4.86 -4.59
CA ASP A 6 -20.34 -4.34 -3.28
C ASP A 6 -20.04 -5.33 -2.19
N PHE A 7 -20.28 -6.61 -2.45
CA PHE A 7 -20.01 -7.64 -1.47
C PHE A 7 -18.52 -7.71 -1.13
N LEU A 8 -17.67 -7.69 -2.15
CA LEU A 8 -16.23 -7.76 -1.94
C LEU A 8 -15.68 -6.49 -1.28
N ALA A 9 -16.30 -5.35 -1.57
CA ALA A 9 -15.84 -4.09 -0.99
C ALA A 9 -16.04 -4.04 0.52
N ASP A 10 -16.98 -4.81 1.03
CA ASP A 10 -17.28 -4.82 2.47
C ASP A 10 -16.43 -5.83 3.24
N GLU A 11 -15.69 -6.68 2.55
CA GLU A 11 -14.86 -7.66 3.22
C GLU A 11 -13.69 -6.97 3.93
N PRO A 12 -13.36 -7.39 5.16
CA PRO A 12 -12.25 -6.78 5.87
C PRO A 12 -10.91 -7.14 5.24
N ILE A 13 -9.91 -6.33 5.55
CA ILE A 13 -8.56 -6.56 5.08
C ILE A 13 -8.07 -7.95 5.50
N THR A 14 -7.31 -8.61 4.62
CA THR A 14 -6.79 -9.94 4.90
C THR A 14 -5.40 -9.86 5.52
N GLU A 15 -4.98 -10.95 6.17
CA GLU A 15 -3.64 -11.03 6.74
C GLU A 15 -2.56 -10.88 5.68
N VAL A 16 -2.81 -11.43 4.50
CA VAL A 16 -1.86 -11.31 3.38
C VAL A 16 -1.68 -9.84 3.01
N GLN A 17 -2.79 -9.12 2.91
CA GLN A 17 -2.74 -7.70 2.57
C GLN A 17 -2.02 -6.90 3.65
N ILE A 18 -2.28 -7.20 4.91
CA ILE A 18 -1.60 -6.52 6.01
C ILE A 18 -0.09 -6.73 5.90
N GLY A 19 0.34 -7.96 5.65
CA GLY A 19 1.76 -8.25 5.49
C GLY A 19 2.39 -7.50 4.32
N ILE A 20 1.68 -7.43 3.20
CA ILE A 20 2.17 -6.71 2.04
C ILE A 20 2.31 -5.22 2.33
N ILE A 21 1.30 -4.63 2.97
CA ILE A 21 1.33 -3.22 3.30
C ILE A 21 2.48 -2.92 4.25
N GLU A 22 2.64 -3.71 5.31
CA GLU A 22 3.72 -3.51 6.27
C GLU A 22 5.09 -3.61 5.61
N SER A 23 5.24 -4.56 4.71
CA SER A 23 6.48 -4.70 3.96
C SER A 23 6.76 -3.48 3.10
N LEU A 24 5.73 -2.97 2.43
CA LEU A 24 5.89 -1.79 1.57
C LEU A 24 6.17 -0.54 2.37
N LEU A 25 5.62 -0.43 3.57
CA LEU A 25 5.84 0.74 4.42
C LEU A 25 7.32 0.92 4.78
N THR A 26 8.10 -0.15 4.75
CA THR A 26 9.53 -0.04 5.01
C THR A 26 10.31 0.48 3.81
N ARG A 27 9.66 0.60 2.65
CA ARG A 27 10.32 0.96 1.40
C ARG A 27 9.86 2.28 0.82
N VAL A 28 8.89 2.92 1.44
CA VAL A 28 8.37 4.19 0.94
C VAL A 28 9.01 5.34 1.73
N PRO A 29 9.22 6.50 1.07
CA PRO A 29 9.85 7.65 1.73
C PRO A 29 8.85 8.51 2.49
N TYR A 30 8.00 7.88 3.25
CA TYR A 30 6.99 8.59 4.03
C TYR A 30 7.56 9.01 5.38
N SER A 31 7.03 10.10 5.93
CA SER A 31 7.41 10.53 7.26
C SER A 31 6.89 9.53 8.30
N LEU A 32 7.49 9.56 9.47
CA LEU A 32 7.07 8.68 10.56
C LEU A 32 5.60 8.91 10.91
N GLU A 33 5.19 10.17 10.84
CA GLU A 33 3.81 10.53 11.12
C GLU A 33 2.84 9.88 10.13
N GLN A 34 3.19 9.92 8.85
CA GLN A 34 2.37 9.29 7.82
C GLN A 34 2.33 7.77 8.00
N LEU A 35 3.46 7.17 8.32
CA LEU A 35 3.51 5.73 8.55
C LEU A 35 2.64 5.32 9.72
N ASN A 36 2.67 6.10 10.79
CA ASN A 36 1.86 5.81 11.97
C ASN A 36 0.37 5.92 11.66
N GLU A 37 -0.02 6.89 10.86
CA GLU A 37 -1.42 7.05 10.47
C GLU A 37 -1.91 5.85 9.67
N ILE A 38 -1.09 5.40 8.73
CA ILE A 38 -1.45 4.23 7.92
C ILE A 38 -1.59 3.00 8.80
N GLU A 39 -0.64 2.79 9.72
CA GLU A 39 -0.67 1.64 10.59
C GLU A 39 -1.87 1.64 11.52
N ARG A 40 -2.31 2.82 11.98
CA ARG A 40 -3.47 2.91 12.84
C ARG A 40 -4.75 2.52 12.13
N SER A 41 -4.86 2.87 10.86
CA SER A 41 -6.09 2.64 10.11
C SER A 41 -6.08 1.34 9.35
N ILE A 42 -4.97 0.62 9.35
CA ILE A 42 -4.82 -0.55 8.49
C ILE A 42 -5.88 -1.63 8.77
N LEU A 43 -6.20 -1.86 10.05
CA LEU A 43 -7.17 -2.87 10.43
C LEU A 43 -8.60 -2.45 10.16
N ASP A 44 -8.83 -1.17 9.92
CA ASP A 44 -10.16 -0.65 9.60
C ASP A 44 -10.43 -0.64 8.10
N LEU A 45 -9.44 -1.01 7.30
CA LEU A 45 -9.60 -1.00 5.85
C LEU A 45 -10.40 -2.21 5.38
N THR A 46 -11.15 -2.01 4.31
CA THR A 46 -11.75 -3.14 3.60
C THR A 46 -10.72 -3.72 2.65
N GLU A 47 -11.04 -4.91 2.13
CA GLU A 47 -10.14 -5.56 1.18
C GLU A 47 -9.89 -4.68 -0.05
N GLN A 48 -10.93 -4.01 -0.52
CA GLN A 48 -10.80 -3.14 -1.68
C GLN A 48 -9.94 -1.92 -1.37
N GLU A 49 -10.14 -1.33 -0.21
CA GLU A 49 -9.34 -0.18 0.21
C GLU A 49 -7.88 -0.57 0.38
N ALA A 50 -7.64 -1.75 0.93
CA ALA A 50 -6.29 -2.25 1.09
C ALA A 50 -5.63 -2.48 -0.26
N PHE A 51 -6.37 -3.00 -1.23
CA PHE A 51 -5.86 -3.21 -2.57
C PHE A 51 -5.40 -1.89 -3.19
N LYS A 52 -6.21 -0.85 -3.03
CA LYS A 52 -5.87 0.47 -3.55
C LYS A 52 -4.64 1.04 -2.86
N LEU A 53 -4.55 0.84 -1.56
CA LEU A 53 -3.40 1.31 -0.79
C LEU A 53 -2.13 0.61 -1.24
N ILE A 54 -2.20 -0.70 -1.44
CA ILE A 54 -1.04 -1.47 -1.91
C ILE A 54 -0.55 -0.93 -3.25
N GLY A 55 -1.47 -0.66 -4.17
CA GLY A 55 -1.11 -0.10 -5.45
C GLY A 55 -0.40 1.23 -5.33
N ARG A 56 -0.89 2.09 -4.43
CA ARG A 56 -0.29 3.39 -4.20
C ARG A 56 1.09 3.27 -3.58
N LEU A 57 1.24 2.38 -2.61
CA LEU A 57 2.52 2.17 -1.96
C LEU A 57 3.56 1.64 -2.94
N LYS A 58 3.14 0.77 -3.85
CA LYS A 58 4.04 0.26 -4.87
C LYS A 58 4.54 1.36 -5.80
N GLU A 59 3.69 2.31 -6.10
CA GLU A 59 4.08 3.44 -6.94
C GLU A 59 5.11 4.33 -6.23
N ASP A 60 4.99 4.45 -4.91
CA ASP A 60 5.86 5.30 -4.12
C ASP A 60 7.08 4.56 -3.60
N GLU A 61 7.17 3.27 -3.83
CA GLU A 61 8.26 2.44 -3.34
C GLU A 61 9.60 2.89 -3.92
N ILE A 62 10.60 2.98 -3.05
CA ILE A 62 11.96 3.32 -3.49
C ILE A 62 12.57 2.08 -4.14
N PRO A 63 13.05 2.19 -5.40
CA PRO A 63 13.67 1.04 -6.07
C PRO A 63 14.93 0.58 -5.35
N ASN A 64 15.10 -0.72 -5.26
CA ASN A 64 16.31 -1.29 -4.70
C ASN A 64 17.46 -1.30 -5.70
N ASP A 65 17.12 -1.27 -6.99
CA ASP A 65 18.11 -1.30 -8.06
C ASP A 65 18.71 0.09 -8.24
N PRO A 66 20.03 0.25 -8.04
CA PRO A 66 20.67 1.55 -8.22
C PRO A 66 20.44 2.17 -9.59
N ARG A 67 20.27 1.33 -10.61
CA ARG A 67 20.02 1.82 -11.96
C ARG A 67 18.68 2.52 -12.05
N GLU A 68 17.67 1.97 -11.38
CA GLU A 68 16.35 2.57 -11.40
C GLU A 68 16.32 3.86 -10.62
N GLN A 69 17.06 3.92 -9.52
CA GLN A 69 17.16 5.16 -8.76
C GLN A 69 17.86 6.23 -9.59
N PHE A 70 18.89 5.83 -10.32
CA PHE A 70 19.61 6.77 -11.18
C PHE A 70 18.70 7.33 -12.27
N LYS A 71 17.88 6.46 -12.85
CA LYS A 71 16.93 6.90 -13.88
C LYS A 71 15.93 7.89 -13.34
N LYS A 72 15.54 7.73 -12.09
CA LYS A 72 14.58 8.63 -11.47
C LYS A 72 15.10 10.05 -11.39
N PHE A 73 16.38 10.20 -11.15
CA PHE A 73 17.00 11.51 -10.98
C PHE A 73 17.62 12.05 -12.25
N ASN A 74 17.82 11.21 -13.23
CA ASN A 74 18.50 11.58 -14.47
C ASN A 74 17.47 11.67 -15.59
N PHE A 75 16.93 12.82 -15.79
CA PHE A 75 15.89 13.03 -16.80
C PHE A 75 16.42 13.11 -18.20
#